data_d0e102274194b5b9ef2d69b098a7d98f
#
_entry.id   d0e102274194b5b9ef2d69b098a7d98f
#
_cell.length_a   1.000
_cell.length_b   1.000
_cell.length_c   1.000
_cell.angle_alpha   90.00
_cell.angle_beta   90.00
_cell.angle_gamma   90.00
#
_symmetry.space_group_name_H-M   'P 1'
#
loop_
_entity.id
_entity.type
_entity.pdbx_description
1 polymer ?
#
loop_
_entity_poly.entity_id
_entity_poly.type
_entity_poly.pdbx_seq_one_letter_code
_entity_poly.pdbx_strand_id
1 'polypeptide(L)'
;MNILFKTTVLAASLLLAACNNNDDQEAQTAPSTNPSKYYQTKTPYQPQQDLKSYEQAPTGFQPVFTELVARHGSRGLSSLKYDLALYNLWKQAKAENALTPLGEQLGADLEAMMKANILLGYGVEGIRQYGYGNETMTGILEHRGIADRLLQRLPTLLNAQAPILVQSSGVDRAVDSAKFFTAELIKQQPQLKDKIVPLSYTNLSSGSVPSVEDGGVDRFKLYFHSLNADEDLAQPLSVSQQKIYDASQAYQDFEENNKDLAQKLDELSKNTQAEKTAQMVLSPIFKADFIKKLGTTGYSFSNTGSFTVTPPKGEQITEKGKGKNTIASAVDAAAYIYELYSISGGMKDELKGINFDKYMPLEAAKFYAEFNDANDFYEKGPSFTESNQVTSEIAQGLK
;
A
#
# COMPACT_ATOMS: atom_id res chain seq x y z
N MET A 1 -18.20 -5.05 -51.49
CA MET A 1 -18.89 -3.85 -50.90
C MET A 1 -18.19 -3.60 -49.56
N ASN A 2 -17.19 -2.72 -49.61
CA ASN A 2 -16.27 -2.47 -48.50
C ASN A 2 -16.92 -1.48 -47.56
N ILE A 3 -17.01 -1.83 -46.26
CA ILE A 3 -17.34 -0.87 -45.20
C ILE A 3 -16.12 -0.78 -44.28
N LEU A 4 -15.40 0.33 -44.44
CA LEU A 4 -14.36 0.77 -43.53
C LEU A 4 -15.02 1.23 -42.21
N PHE A 5 -14.69 0.61 -41.09
CA PHE A 5 -14.93 1.19 -39.76
C PHE A 5 -13.73 2.04 -39.35
N LYS A 6 -13.91 3.34 -39.34
CA LYS A 6 -13.01 4.28 -38.69
C LYS A 6 -13.36 4.31 -37.21
N THR A 7 -12.46 3.83 -36.36
CA THR A 7 -12.52 4.01 -34.91
C THR A 7 -12.06 5.42 -34.56
N THR A 8 -13.01 6.27 -34.20
CA THR A 8 -12.76 7.59 -33.63
C THR A 8 -12.61 7.41 -32.12
N VAL A 9 -11.39 7.71 -31.59
CA VAL A 9 -11.16 7.82 -30.16
C VAL A 9 -11.87 9.07 -29.65
N LEU A 10 -12.92 8.89 -28.88
CA LEU A 10 -13.66 9.97 -28.25
C LEU A 10 -13.05 10.23 -26.87
N ALA A 11 -12.31 11.31 -26.74
CA ALA A 11 -11.91 11.85 -25.45
C ALA A 11 -13.16 12.44 -24.78
N ALA A 12 -13.69 11.79 -23.78
CA ALA A 12 -14.81 12.29 -22.99
C ALA A 12 -14.29 13.30 -21.95
N SER A 13 -14.28 14.59 -22.32
CA SER A 13 -14.21 15.70 -21.38
C SER A 13 -15.60 15.92 -20.76
N LEU A 14 -15.79 15.53 -19.51
CA LEU A 14 -16.98 15.86 -18.75
C LEU A 14 -16.94 17.35 -18.38
N LEU A 15 -17.68 18.17 -19.14
CA LEU A 15 -18.09 19.51 -18.75
C LEU A 15 -19.30 19.39 -17.82
N LEU A 16 -19.09 19.58 -16.53
CA LEU A 16 -20.16 19.85 -15.58
C LEU A 16 -20.60 21.31 -15.78
N ALA A 17 -21.78 21.51 -16.35
CA ALA A 17 -22.44 22.80 -16.38
C ALA A 17 -22.92 23.14 -14.96
N ALA A 18 -22.27 24.10 -14.31
CA ALA A 18 -22.74 24.69 -13.09
C ALA A 18 -23.84 25.70 -13.41
N CYS A 19 -25.03 25.53 -12.82
CA CYS A 19 -26.04 26.57 -12.76
C CYS A 19 -25.57 27.65 -11.78
N ASN A 20 -25.47 28.86 -12.31
CA ASN A 20 -25.13 30.08 -11.59
C ASN A 20 -26.31 30.51 -10.74
N ASN A 21 -26.12 30.69 -9.43
CA ASN A 21 -26.82 31.70 -8.62
C ASN A 21 -25.91 32.15 -7.48
N ASN A 22 -25.67 33.39 -7.51
CA ASN A 22 -24.95 34.39 -6.76
C ASN A 22 -24.58 34.14 -5.30
N ASP A 23 -23.42 34.72 -5.01
CA ASP A 23 -22.90 35.20 -3.74
C ASP A 23 -22.60 34.20 -2.63
N ASP A 24 -21.36 33.64 -2.73
CA ASP A 24 -20.47 33.51 -1.58
C ASP A 24 -19.05 33.28 -2.08
N GLN A 25 -18.10 34.00 -1.51
CA GLN A 25 -16.69 33.90 -1.86
C GLN A 25 -16.19 32.49 -1.55
N GLU A 26 -15.98 31.67 -2.57
CA GLU A 26 -15.22 30.43 -2.48
C GLU A 26 -13.82 30.77 -1.95
N ALA A 27 -13.52 30.35 -0.75
CA ALA A 27 -12.16 30.24 -0.29
C ALA A 27 -11.46 29.22 -1.19
N GLN A 28 -10.77 29.71 -2.22
CA GLN A 28 -9.88 28.90 -3.04
C GLN A 28 -8.83 28.31 -2.10
N THR A 29 -8.99 27.02 -1.79
CA THR A 29 -7.90 26.23 -1.24
C THR A 29 -6.79 26.26 -2.28
N ALA A 30 -5.67 26.92 -1.96
CA ALA A 30 -4.51 26.95 -2.83
C ALA A 30 -4.17 25.50 -3.22
N PRO A 31 -4.04 25.17 -4.52
CA PRO A 31 -3.65 23.84 -4.92
C PRO A 31 -2.30 23.53 -4.28
N SER A 32 -2.16 22.35 -3.72
CA SER A 32 -0.89 21.85 -3.19
C SER A 32 0.20 22.11 -4.24
N THR A 33 1.15 23.00 -3.93
CA THR A 33 2.23 23.39 -4.83
C THR A 33 3.30 22.31 -5.03
N ASN A 34 3.13 21.14 -4.38
CA ASN A 34 3.97 19.98 -4.62
C ASN A 34 3.44 19.20 -5.82
N PRO A 35 4.23 19.02 -6.88
CA PRO A 35 3.82 18.20 -8.02
C PRO A 35 3.51 16.78 -7.52
N SER A 36 2.40 16.21 -8.00
CA SER A 36 2.05 14.82 -7.71
C SER A 36 3.24 13.93 -8.06
N LYS A 37 3.63 13.07 -7.12
CA LYS A 37 4.73 12.12 -7.34
C LYS A 37 4.27 10.77 -7.84
N TYR A 38 2.97 10.58 -8.01
CA TYR A 38 2.37 9.34 -8.55
C TYR A 38 2.76 8.06 -7.80
N TYR A 39 2.75 8.10 -6.47
CA TYR A 39 3.01 6.92 -5.61
C TYR A 39 1.80 5.99 -5.47
N GLN A 40 0.64 6.34 -6.06
CA GLN A 40 -0.62 5.60 -5.97
C GLN A 40 -1.02 5.29 -4.52
N THR A 41 -1.40 4.04 -4.28
CA THR A 41 -1.79 3.55 -2.95
C THR A 41 -0.66 3.58 -1.92
N LYS A 42 0.57 3.92 -2.32
CA LYS A 42 1.75 4.08 -1.45
C LYS A 42 2.02 5.54 -1.09
N THR A 43 1.16 6.46 -1.57
CA THR A 43 1.23 7.88 -1.18
C THR A 43 1.04 8.01 0.32
N PRO A 44 2.00 8.62 1.06
CA PRO A 44 1.83 8.90 2.47
C PRO A 44 0.58 9.71 2.73
N TYR A 45 -0.18 9.32 3.76
CA TYR A 45 -1.41 10.02 4.12
C TYR A 45 -1.13 11.46 4.55
N GLN A 46 -1.91 12.37 4.00
CA GLN A 46 -1.93 13.77 4.41
C GLN A 46 -3.38 14.24 4.54
N PRO A 47 -3.72 15.00 5.57
CA PRO A 47 -5.03 15.62 5.67
C PRO A 47 -5.31 16.48 4.45
N GLN A 48 -6.46 16.28 3.81
CA GLN A 48 -6.85 17.02 2.62
C GLN A 48 -7.58 18.34 2.94
N GLN A 49 -8.02 18.50 4.19
CA GLN A 49 -8.74 19.67 4.64
C GLN A 49 -8.14 20.23 5.94
N ASP A 50 -8.16 21.53 6.10
CA ASP A 50 -7.91 22.18 7.39
C ASP A 50 -9.06 21.84 8.36
N LEU A 51 -8.74 21.63 9.64
CA LEU A 51 -9.75 21.34 10.67
C LEU A 51 -10.83 22.44 10.76
N LYS A 52 -10.46 23.69 10.48
CA LYS A 52 -11.37 24.83 10.53
C LYS A 52 -12.34 24.88 9.35
N SER A 53 -12.03 24.16 8.25
CA SER A 53 -12.89 24.09 7.07
C SER A 53 -13.97 23.02 7.17
N TYR A 54 -13.98 22.18 8.22
CA TYR A 54 -15.05 21.22 8.42
C TYR A 54 -16.33 21.92 8.83
N GLU A 55 -17.42 21.49 8.20
CA GLU A 55 -18.77 21.94 8.55
C GLU A 55 -19.06 21.71 10.03
N GLN A 56 -19.64 22.71 10.67
CA GLN A 56 -20.07 22.59 12.06
C GLN A 56 -21.43 21.89 12.13
N ALA A 57 -21.68 21.17 13.22
CA ALA A 57 -22.99 20.59 13.43
C ALA A 57 -24.07 21.71 13.47
N PRO A 58 -25.24 21.52 12.83
CA PRO A 58 -26.32 22.47 12.90
C PRO A 58 -26.72 22.72 14.36
N THR A 59 -27.23 23.93 14.64
CA THR A 59 -27.66 24.32 16.00
C THR A 59 -28.66 23.31 16.56
N GLY A 60 -28.39 22.79 17.75
CA GLY A 60 -29.22 21.79 18.41
C GLY A 60 -28.86 20.31 18.09
N PHE A 61 -27.91 20.07 17.21
CA PHE A 61 -27.41 18.74 16.93
C PHE A 61 -26.07 18.50 17.61
N GLN A 62 -25.84 17.26 18.03
CA GLN A 62 -24.59 16.80 18.60
C GLN A 62 -24.20 15.44 17.99
N PRO A 63 -22.92 15.16 17.79
CA PRO A 63 -22.47 13.86 17.33
C PRO A 63 -22.77 12.81 18.40
N VAL A 64 -23.42 11.71 18.01
CA VAL A 64 -23.78 10.59 18.90
C VAL A 64 -23.01 9.32 18.59
N PHE A 65 -22.41 9.21 17.39
CA PHE A 65 -21.65 8.07 16.92
C PHE A 65 -20.59 8.53 15.92
N THR A 66 -19.46 7.85 15.92
CA THR A 66 -18.44 7.97 14.85
C THR A 66 -17.89 6.60 14.52
N GLU A 67 -17.63 6.38 13.25
CA GLU A 67 -16.91 5.24 12.74
C GLU A 67 -15.70 5.74 11.95
N LEU A 68 -14.53 5.17 12.23
CA LEU A 68 -13.30 5.43 11.51
C LEU A 68 -12.81 4.13 10.91
N VAL A 69 -12.82 4.05 9.59
CA VAL A 69 -12.20 2.96 8.82
C VAL A 69 -10.95 3.51 8.18
N ALA A 70 -9.80 2.90 8.50
CA ALA A 70 -8.51 3.34 7.98
C ALA A 70 -7.72 2.14 7.45
N ARG A 71 -6.97 2.36 6.37
CA ARG A 71 -5.91 1.45 5.96
C ARG A 71 -4.76 1.55 6.97
N HIS A 72 -3.92 0.49 7.07
CA HIS A 72 -2.65 0.60 7.79
C HIS A 72 -1.81 1.79 7.28
N GLY A 73 -0.93 2.31 8.10
CA GLY A 73 0.00 3.39 7.76
C GLY A 73 1.00 3.02 6.64
N SER A 74 1.77 3.98 6.21
CA SER A 74 2.87 3.76 5.25
C SER A 74 3.77 2.62 5.71
N ARG A 75 4.19 1.77 4.77
CA ARG A 75 4.93 0.53 5.04
C ARG A 75 6.09 0.34 4.06
N GLY A 76 6.99 -0.58 4.39
CA GLY A 76 8.01 -1.07 3.47
C GLY A 76 7.48 -2.09 2.45
N LEU A 77 8.39 -2.65 1.66
CA LEU A 77 8.10 -3.76 0.76
C LEU A 77 7.62 -4.98 1.56
N SER A 78 6.69 -5.75 0.98
CA SER A 78 6.09 -6.90 1.67
C SER A 78 7.04 -8.10 1.83
N SER A 79 8.09 -8.19 1.03
CA SER A 79 9.13 -9.22 1.10
C SER A 79 10.33 -8.83 0.24
N LEU A 80 11.43 -9.54 0.38
CA LEU A 80 12.62 -9.43 -0.44
C LEU A 80 12.32 -9.91 -1.87
N LYS A 81 11.88 -9.00 -2.73
CA LYS A 81 11.39 -9.33 -4.09
C LYS A 81 11.92 -8.37 -5.17
N TYR A 82 11.35 -7.19 -5.32
CA TYR A 82 11.72 -6.24 -6.39
C TYR A 82 13.14 -5.73 -6.23
N ASP A 83 13.54 -5.41 -5.01
CA ASP A 83 14.86 -4.97 -4.61
C ASP A 83 15.94 -6.01 -4.92
N LEU A 84 15.72 -7.29 -4.54
CA LEU A 84 16.68 -8.36 -4.82
C LEU A 84 16.75 -8.71 -6.31
N ALA A 85 15.62 -8.75 -7.01
CA ALA A 85 15.62 -9.02 -8.46
C ALA A 85 16.38 -7.92 -9.23
N LEU A 86 16.15 -6.65 -8.89
CA LEU A 86 16.90 -5.51 -9.44
C LEU A 86 18.38 -5.56 -9.05
N TYR A 87 18.70 -5.98 -7.85
CA TYR A 87 20.09 -6.13 -7.41
C TYR A 87 20.82 -7.24 -8.19
N ASN A 88 20.13 -8.34 -8.49
CA ASN A 88 20.67 -9.41 -9.34
C ASN A 88 20.90 -8.91 -10.78
N LEU A 89 19.96 -8.16 -11.35
CA LEU A 89 20.10 -7.50 -12.65
C LEU A 89 21.28 -6.51 -12.63
N TRP A 90 21.37 -5.66 -11.62
CA TRP A 90 22.44 -4.69 -11.47
C TRP A 90 23.83 -5.35 -11.38
N LYS A 91 23.98 -6.46 -10.65
CA LYS A 91 25.23 -7.22 -10.57
C LYS A 91 25.70 -7.71 -11.94
N GLN A 92 24.77 -8.20 -12.76
CA GLN A 92 25.10 -8.63 -14.13
C GLN A 92 25.52 -7.45 -15.00
N ALA A 93 24.77 -6.35 -14.95
CA ALA A 93 25.11 -5.13 -15.69
C ALA A 93 26.49 -4.59 -15.30
N LYS A 94 26.82 -4.62 -14.00
CA LYS A 94 28.14 -4.26 -13.50
C LYS A 94 29.25 -5.16 -14.02
N ALA A 95 29.05 -6.47 -14.01
CA ALA A 95 30.01 -7.45 -14.50
C ALA A 95 30.29 -7.26 -16.00
N GLU A 96 29.34 -6.78 -16.77
CA GLU A 96 29.46 -6.49 -18.21
C GLU A 96 29.91 -5.04 -18.51
N ASN A 97 30.26 -4.22 -17.49
CA ASN A 97 30.55 -2.80 -17.65
C ASN A 97 29.41 -2.04 -18.37
N ALA A 98 28.15 -2.43 -18.12
CA ALA A 98 26.97 -1.90 -18.78
C ALA A 98 26.23 -0.81 -17.98
N LEU A 99 26.81 -0.36 -16.87
CA LEU A 99 26.25 0.71 -16.06
C LEU A 99 26.63 2.10 -16.62
N THR A 100 25.75 3.07 -16.40
CA THR A 100 26.04 4.51 -16.53
C THR A 100 26.53 5.06 -15.17
N PRO A 101 26.98 6.33 -15.08
CA PRO A 101 27.29 6.95 -13.78
C PRO A 101 26.13 6.93 -12.78
N LEU A 102 24.87 7.03 -13.24
CA LEU A 102 23.69 6.90 -12.39
C LEU A 102 23.48 5.43 -11.99
N GLY A 103 23.70 4.50 -12.93
CA GLY A 103 23.60 3.06 -12.68
C GLY A 103 24.61 2.57 -11.64
N GLU A 104 25.80 3.14 -11.54
CA GLU A 104 26.77 2.80 -10.50
C GLU A 104 26.25 3.10 -9.09
N GLN A 105 25.43 4.16 -8.93
CA GLN A 105 24.83 4.51 -7.63
C GLN A 105 23.71 3.53 -7.23
N LEU A 106 23.01 2.95 -8.20
CA LEU A 106 21.84 2.12 -7.95
C LEU A 106 22.15 0.93 -7.04
N GLY A 107 23.32 0.32 -7.17
CA GLY A 107 23.70 -0.84 -6.35
C GLY A 107 23.70 -0.54 -4.84
N ALA A 108 24.35 0.54 -4.44
CA ALA A 108 24.38 0.96 -3.04
C ALA A 108 23.00 1.36 -2.52
N ASP A 109 22.18 1.99 -3.35
CA ASP A 109 20.82 2.38 -2.98
C ASP A 109 19.90 1.16 -2.84
N LEU A 110 20.08 0.13 -3.69
CA LEU A 110 19.38 -1.16 -3.55
C LEU A 110 19.77 -1.90 -2.27
N GLU A 111 21.07 -1.93 -1.93
CA GLU A 111 21.53 -2.50 -0.66
C GLU A 111 20.94 -1.75 0.55
N ALA A 112 20.88 -0.44 0.48
CA ALA A 112 20.28 0.38 1.52
C ALA A 112 18.75 0.14 1.62
N MET A 113 18.04 -0.01 0.50
CA MET A 113 16.62 -0.37 0.48
C MET A 113 16.38 -1.72 1.13
N MET A 114 17.14 -2.76 0.75
CA MET A 114 17.04 -4.09 1.37
C MET A 114 17.33 -4.03 2.87
N LYS A 115 18.39 -3.33 3.28
CA LYS A 115 18.73 -3.14 4.69
C LYS A 115 17.62 -2.41 5.46
N ALA A 116 17.07 -1.34 4.90
CA ALA A 116 15.97 -0.58 5.51
C ALA A 116 14.74 -1.45 5.72
N ASN A 117 14.38 -2.28 4.74
CA ASN A 117 13.24 -3.20 4.85
C ASN A 117 13.48 -4.34 5.85
N ILE A 118 14.68 -4.93 5.90
CA ILE A 118 15.02 -5.98 6.88
C ILE A 118 14.97 -5.45 8.32
N LEU A 119 15.40 -4.21 8.53
CA LEU A 119 15.41 -3.57 9.84
C LEU A 119 14.20 -2.69 10.12
N LEU A 120 13.18 -2.72 9.26
CA LEU A 120 12.01 -1.87 9.38
C LEU A 120 11.28 -2.12 10.71
N GLY A 121 11.17 -1.06 11.55
CA GLY A 121 10.61 -1.15 12.88
C GLY A 121 11.54 -1.74 13.95
N TYR A 122 12.79 -2.13 13.59
CA TYR A 122 13.74 -2.67 14.55
C TYR A 122 14.10 -1.63 15.64
N GLY A 123 13.87 -1.99 16.91
CA GLY A 123 14.11 -1.12 18.05
C GLY A 123 13.08 0.01 18.24
N VAL A 124 12.02 0.02 17.46
CA VAL A 124 10.89 0.95 17.64
C VAL A 124 9.94 0.36 18.68
N GLU A 125 9.74 1.10 19.78
CA GLU A 125 8.82 0.69 20.83
C GLU A 125 7.39 0.61 20.30
N GLY A 126 6.70 -0.49 20.57
CA GLY A 126 5.32 -0.72 20.13
C GLY A 126 5.20 -1.49 18.83
N ILE A 127 6.23 -1.61 18.02
CA ILE A 127 6.23 -2.48 16.84
C ILE A 127 6.23 -3.94 17.29
N ARG A 128 5.31 -4.74 16.73
CA ARG A 128 5.17 -6.17 17.06
C ARG A 128 6.25 -7.03 16.44
N GLN A 129 6.43 -6.87 15.15
CA GLN A 129 7.36 -7.63 14.32
C GLN A 129 8.13 -6.65 13.44
N TYR A 130 9.44 -6.65 13.49
CA TYR A 130 10.25 -5.87 12.55
C TYR A 130 10.46 -6.64 11.23
N GLY A 131 10.86 -5.93 10.18
CA GLY A 131 11.20 -6.49 8.88
C GLY A 131 10.24 -6.13 7.76
N TYR A 132 10.37 -6.84 6.64
CA TYR A 132 9.55 -6.62 5.45
C TYR A 132 8.04 -6.61 5.76
N GLY A 133 7.33 -5.71 5.08
CA GLY A 133 5.87 -5.60 5.21
C GLY A 133 5.40 -4.82 6.42
N ASN A 134 6.31 -4.38 7.27
CA ASN A 134 5.97 -3.64 8.49
C ASN A 134 5.76 -2.15 8.21
N GLU A 135 5.23 -1.45 9.22
CA GLU A 135 4.93 -0.03 9.22
C GLU A 135 6.22 0.81 9.34
N THR A 136 6.28 1.93 8.62
CA THR A 136 7.37 2.90 8.69
C THR A 136 7.14 3.93 9.79
N MET A 137 8.17 4.72 10.13
CA MET A 137 8.00 5.88 11.01
C MET A 137 6.97 6.87 10.45
N THR A 138 6.93 7.04 9.12
CA THR A 138 5.86 7.83 8.46
C THR A 138 4.48 7.25 8.78
N GLY A 139 4.28 5.93 8.64
CA GLY A 139 3.01 5.28 8.94
C GLY A 139 2.57 5.42 10.40
N ILE A 140 3.51 5.29 11.33
CA ILE A 140 3.26 5.54 12.76
C ILE A 140 2.75 6.97 12.98
N LEU A 141 3.40 7.97 12.36
CA LEU A 141 3.02 9.37 12.50
C LEU A 141 1.67 9.67 11.82
N GLU A 142 1.35 9.00 10.73
CA GLU A 142 0.04 9.08 10.07
C GLU A 142 -1.08 8.70 11.04
N HIS A 143 -0.98 7.54 11.69
CA HIS A 143 -2.01 7.07 12.63
C HIS A 143 -2.09 7.90 13.91
N ARG A 144 -0.97 8.39 14.43
CA ARG A 144 -0.97 9.36 15.52
C ARG A 144 -1.66 10.68 15.12
N GLY A 145 -1.37 11.17 13.92
CA GLY A 145 -2.02 12.37 13.38
C GLY A 145 -3.52 12.22 13.16
N ILE A 146 -3.97 11.02 12.71
CA ILE A 146 -5.41 10.72 12.58
C ILE A 146 -6.09 10.74 13.95
N ALA A 147 -5.46 10.15 14.98
CA ALA A 147 -6.00 10.17 16.35
C ALA A 147 -6.13 11.60 16.91
N ASP A 148 -5.09 12.42 16.73
CA ASP A 148 -5.08 13.81 17.16
C ASP A 148 -6.18 14.62 16.46
N ARG A 149 -6.32 14.49 15.15
CA ARG A 149 -7.40 15.15 14.38
C ARG A 149 -8.80 14.70 14.81
N LEU A 150 -8.99 13.41 15.13
CA LEU A 150 -10.27 12.90 15.61
C LEU A 150 -10.64 13.53 16.95
N LEU A 151 -9.69 13.62 17.89
CA LEU A 151 -9.89 14.27 19.19
C LEU A 151 -10.24 15.75 19.04
N GLN A 152 -9.56 16.46 18.14
CA GLN A 152 -9.83 17.88 17.88
C GLN A 152 -11.20 18.09 17.24
N ARG A 153 -11.64 17.17 16.38
CA ARG A 153 -12.92 17.27 15.68
C ARG A 153 -14.13 16.88 16.54
N LEU A 154 -13.99 15.86 17.38
CA LEU A 154 -15.09 15.24 18.12
C LEU A 154 -14.78 15.14 19.64
N PRO A 155 -14.37 16.21 20.30
CA PRO A 155 -13.89 16.15 21.67
C PRO A 155 -14.98 15.71 22.66
N THR A 156 -16.23 16.08 22.43
CA THR A 156 -17.36 15.72 23.30
C THR A 156 -17.80 14.28 23.15
N LEU A 157 -17.79 13.75 21.91
CA LEU A 157 -18.20 12.39 21.63
C LEU A 157 -17.25 11.38 22.30
N LEU A 158 -15.94 11.58 22.18
CA LEU A 158 -14.95 10.67 22.75
C LEU A 158 -14.93 10.73 24.29
N ASN A 159 -15.38 11.83 24.88
CA ASN A 159 -15.55 11.98 26.33
C ASN A 159 -16.88 11.39 26.87
N ALA A 160 -17.82 11.00 25.98
CA ALA A 160 -19.06 10.33 26.39
C ALA A 160 -18.78 9.01 27.12
N GLN A 161 -19.77 8.47 27.83
CA GLN A 161 -19.63 7.21 28.58
C GLN A 161 -19.58 5.95 27.69
N ALA A 162 -19.79 6.09 26.39
CA ALA A 162 -19.76 4.98 25.45
C ALA A 162 -18.35 4.35 25.29
N PRO A 163 -18.25 3.04 25.07
CA PRO A 163 -16.99 2.38 24.79
C PRO A 163 -16.43 2.79 23.42
N ILE A 164 -15.11 2.76 23.29
CA ILE A 164 -14.39 2.92 22.03
C ILE A 164 -13.97 1.52 21.57
N LEU A 165 -14.65 0.99 20.55
CA LEU A 165 -14.31 -0.31 19.98
C LEU A 165 -13.18 -0.12 18.96
N VAL A 166 -12.06 -0.82 19.16
CA VAL A 166 -10.91 -0.82 18.25
C VAL A 166 -10.76 -2.21 17.67
N GLN A 167 -10.81 -2.31 16.34
CA GLN A 167 -10.66 -3.56 15.61
C GLN A 167 -9.57 -3.46 14.54
N SER A 168 -8.96 -4.59 14.20
CA SER A 168 -7.92 -4.71 13.19
C SER A 168 -8.12 -5.99 12.37
N SER A 169 -7.55 -6.04 11.18
CA SER A 169 -7.50 -7.27 10.37
C SER A 169 -6.59 -8.38 10.96
N GLY A 170 -5.79 -8.09 11.99
CA GLY A 170 -4.83 -9.03 12.57
C GLY A 170 -3.48 -9.10 11.83
N VAL A 171 -3.33 -8.45 10.68
CA VAL A 171 -2.02 -8.31 10.01
C VAL A 171 -1.14 -7.35 10.83
N ASP A 172 0.14 -7.69 11.04
CA ASP A 172 1.04 -6.97 11.94
C ASP A 172 0.97 -5.44 11.79
N ARG A 173 1.16 -4.92 10.60
CA ARG A 173 1.09 -3.47 10.32
C ARG A 173 -0.27 -2.85 10.64
N ALA A 174 -1.37 -3.59 10.48
CA ALA A 174 -2.70 -3.08 10.81
C ALA A 174 -2.94 -3.07 12.34
N VAL A 175 -2.40 -4.08 13.05
CA VAL A 175 -2.40 -4.11 14.51
C VAL A 175 -1.54 -2.97 15.06
N ASP A 176 -0.35 -2.75 14.50
CA ASP A 176 0.55 -1.68 14.94
C ASP A 176 -0.06 -0.29 14.67
N SER A 177 -0.70 -0.09 13.51
CA SER A 177 -1.48 1.12 13.22
C SER A 177 -2.56 1.38 14.29
N ALA A 178 -3.33 0.34 14.64
CA ALA A 178 -4.35 0.44 15.69
C ALA A 178 -3.75 0.76 17.06
N LYS A 179 -2.58 0.18 17.39
CA LYS A 179 -1.84 0.48 18.63
C LYS A 179 -1.37 1.93 18.68
N PHE A 180 -0.73 2.42 17.62
CA PHE A 180 -0.23 3.80 17.59
C PHE A 180 -1.34 4.83 17.61
N PHE A 181 -2.45 4.57 16.91
CA PHE A 181 -3.66 5.37 17.00
C PHE A 181 -4.20 5.40 18.43
N THR A 182 -4.39 4.24 19.06
CA THR A 182 -4.92 4.08 20.41
C THR A 182 -3.98 4.71 21.45
N ALA A 183 -2.67 4.50 21.33
CA ALA A 183 -1.69 5.07 22.24
C ALA A 183 -1.69 6.60 22.20
N GLU A 184 -1.90 7.22 21.02
CA GLU A 184 -1.99 8.67 20.90
C GLU A 184 -3.29 9.19 21.52
N LEU A 185 -4.42 8.50 21.35
CA LEU A 185 -5.68 8.85 22.05
C LEU A 185 -5.48 8.87 23.58
N ILE A 186 -4.87 7.81 24.13
CA ILE A 186 -4.60 7.69 25.58
C ILE A 186 -3.59 8.75 26.06
N LYS A 187 -2.56 9.03 25.25
CA LYS A 187 -1.55 10.05 25.58
C LYS A 187 -2.16 11.44 25.67
N GLN A 188 -3.05 11.80 24.74
CA GLN A 188 -3.74 13.08 24.71
C GLN A 188 -4.83 13.18 25.77
N GLN A 189 -5.55 12.09 26.01
CA GLN A 189 -6.64 11.98 26.98
C GLN A 189 -6.56 10.68 27.77
N PRO A 190 -5.80 10.64 28.88
CA PRO A 190 -5.56 9.42 29.67
C PRO A 190 -6.82 8.71 30.16
N GLN A 191 -7.93 9.42 30.37
CA GLN A 191 -9.21 8.86 30.78
C GLN A 191 -9.86 7.96 29.72
N LEU A 192 -9.41 8.01 28.46
CA LEU A 192 -9.93 7.13 27.41
C LEU A 192 -9.45 5.69 27.55
N LYS A 193 -8.39 5.46 28.33
CA LYS A 193 -7.83 4.12 28.53
C LYS A 193 -8.88 3.11 28.98
N ASP A 194 -9.75 3.49 29.92
CA ASP A 194 -10.75 2.58 30.49
C ASP A 194 -11.97 2.38 29.56
N LYS A 195 -12.07 3.14 28.47
CA LYS A 195 -13.14 3.04 27.48
C LYS A 195 -12.75 2.25 26.25
N ILE A 196 -11.46 2.10 25.97
CA ILE A 196 -10.95 1.42 24.78
C ILE A 196 -11.08 -0.09 24.96
N VAL A 197 -11.79 -0.74 24.03
CA VAL A 197 -12.03 -2.17 24.00
C VAL A 197 -11.65 -2.72 22.63
N PRO A 198 -10.79 -3.73 22.56
CA PRO A 198 -9.95 -4.25 23.65
C PRO A 198 -8.70 -3.38 23.87
N LEU A 199 -8.20 -3.36 25.09
CA LEU A 199 -6.91 -2.77 25.43
C LEU A 199 -5.71 -3.60 24.98
N SER A 200 -5.94 -4.86 24.59
CA SER A 200 -4.91 -5.83 24.20
C SER A 200 -3.97 -5.31 23.10
N TYR A 201 -4.43 -4.42 22.24
CA TYR A 201 -3.58 -3.82 21.21
C TYR A 201 -2.38 -3.05 21.78
N THR A 202 -2.52 -2.40 22.91
CA THR A 202 -1.43 -1.62 23.51
C THR A 202 -0.38 -2.50 24.21
N ASN A 203 -0.73 -3.74 24.51
CA ASN A 203 0.08 -4.66 25.31
C ASN A 203 0.59 -5.88 24.51
N LEU A 204 0.33 -5.97 23.21
CA LEU A 204 0.82 -7.08 22.40
C LEU A 204 2.35 -7.07 22.35
N SER A 205 2.95 -8.22 22.66
CA SER A 205 4.38 -8.41 22.50
C SER A 205 4.78 -8.49 21.03
N SER A 206 6.00 -8.04 20.74
CA SER A 206 6.58 -8.21 19.40
C SER A 206 6.63 -9.69 19.01
N GLY A 207 6.33 -9.98 17.76
CA GLY A 207 6.47 -11.30 17.15
C GLY A 207 5.26 -12.23 17.24
N SER A 208 4.17 -11.85 17.95
CA SER A 208 2.94 -12.64 17.96
C SER A 208 1.87 -12.03 17.03
N VAL A 209 1.28 -12.85 16.18
CA VAL A 209 0.07 -12.46 15.43
C VAL A 209 -1.12 -12.66 16.36
N PRO A 210 -2.01 -11.65 16.58
CA PRO A 210 -3.20 -11.87 17.39
C PRO A 210 -4.08 -12.94 16.74
N SER A 211 -4.51 -13.93 17.50
CA SER A 211 -5.58 -14.82 17.05
C SER A 211 -6.90 -14.04 16.96
N VAL A 212 -7.86 -14.60 16.26
CA VAL A 212 -9.25 -14.06 16.24
C VAL A 212 -9.83 -13.98 17.65
N GLU A 213 -9.36 -14.84 18.57
CA GLU A 213 -9.80 -14.94 19.95
C GLU A 213 -9.22 -13.87 20.88
N ASP A 214 -8.12 -13.23 20.48
CA ASP A 214 -7.47 -12.18 21.28
C ASP A 214 -8.27 -10.86 21.38
N GLY A 215 -9.47 -10.83 20.80
CA GLY A 215 -10.33 -9.65 20.77
C GLY A 215 -9.74 -8.50 19.98
N GLY A 216 -10.55 -7.75 19.26
CA GLY A 216 -10.09 -6.67 18.41
C GLY A 216 -9.49 -7.10 17.07
N VAL A 217 -9.47 -8.38 16.76
CA VAL A 217 -9.17 -8.89 15.41
C VAL A 217 -10.45 -9.41 14.77
N ASP A 218 -10.77 -8.91 13.59
CA ASP A 218 -11.91 -9.36 12.81
C ASP A 218 -11.51 -9.54 11.34
N ARG A 219 -11.08 -10.73 10.98
CA ARG A 219 -10.66 -11.05 9.60
C ARG A 219 -11.85 -11.10 8.64
N PHE A 220 -13.02 -11.51 9.08
CA PHE A 220 -14.21 -11.57 8.23
C PHE A 220 -14.69 -10.17 7.80
N LYS A 221 -14.49 -9.13 8.62
CA LYS A 221 -14.85 -7.76 8.26
C LYS A 221 -13.71 -6.98 7.60
N LEU A 222 -12.47 -7.21 8.06
CA LEU A 222 -11.34 -6.34 7.74
C LEU A 222 -10.28 -6.99 6.85
N TYR A 223 -10.41 -8.30 6.55
CA TYR A 223 -9.48 -9.06 5.70
C TYR A 223 -10.18 -10.10 4.83
N PHE A 224 -11.43 -9.89 4.50
CA PHE A 224 -12.30 -10.85 3.82
C PHE A 224 -11.79 -11.24 2.40
N HIS A 225 -11.03 -10.39 1.73
CA HIS A 225 -10.48 -10.64 0.39
C HIS A 225 -9.39 -11.73 0.34
N SER A 226 -8.87 -12.18 1.46
CA SER A 226 -7.75 -13.13 1.56
C SER A 226 -7.95 -14.11 2.72
N LEU A 227 -9.17 -14.52 3.00
CA LEU A 227 -9.44 -15.53 4.04
C LEU A 227 -8.86 -16.87 3.63
N ASN A 228 -8.16 -17.53 4.57
CA ASN A 228 -7.54 -18.82 4.38
C ASN A 228 -8.00 -19.78 5.49
N ALA A 229 -8.37 -21.01 5.14
CA ALA A 229 -8.81 -22.02 6.10
C ALA A 229 -7.70 -22.40 7.10
N ASP A 230 -6.44 -22.33 6.66
CA ASP A 230 -5.27 -22.68 7.48
C ASP A 230 -4.85 -21.55 8.45
N GLU A 231 -5.44 -20.36 8.32
CA GLU A 231 -5.20 -19.24 9.20
C GLU A 231 -6.29 -19.12 10.27
N ASP A 232 -6.20 -19.90 11.35
CA ASP A 232 -6.91 -19.72 12.63
C ASP A 232 -8.36 -19.17 12.57
N LEU A 233 -9.13 -19.60 11.56
CA LEU A 233 -10.56 -19.33 11.56
C LEU A 233 -11.21 -20.28 12.55
N ALA A 234 -11.79 -19.74 13.62
CA ALA A 234 -12.52 -20.53 14.62
C ALA A 234 -13.59 -21.42 13.94
N GLN A 235 -13.53 -22.70 14.17
CA GLN A 235 -14.47 -23.67 13.61
C GLN A 235 -15.45 -24.17 14.68
N PRO A 236 -16.74 -24.42 14.36
CA PRO A 236 -17.36 -24.22 13.05
C PRO A 236 -17.68 -22.73 12.77
N LEU A 237 -17.63 -22.34 11.50
CA LEU A 237 -18.05 -21.00 11.07
C LEU A 237 -19.58 -20.83 11.24
N SER A 238 -20.03 -19.64 11.62
CA SER A 238 -21.44 -19.27 11.52
C SER A 238 -21.88 -19.23 10.06
N VAL A 239 -23.19 -19.25 9.80
CA VAL A 239 -23.73 -19.18 8.44
C VAL A 239 -23.26 -17.94 7.67
N SER A 240 -23.18 -16.78 8.34
CA SER A 240 -22.70 -15.54 7.72
C SER A 240 -21.19 -15.59 7.45
N GLN A 241 -20.40 -16.12 8.38
CA GLN A 241 -18.97 -16.29 8.19
C GLN A 241 -18.65 -17.25 7.03
N GLN A 242 -19.43 -18.35 6.90
CA GLN A 242 -19.26 -19.29 5.79
C GLN A 242 -19.51 -18.62 4.44
N LYS A 243 -20.56 -17.80 4.30
CA LYS A 243 -20.82 -17.04 3.06
C LYS A 243 -19.68 -16.09 2.71
N ILE A 244 -19.13 -15.37 3.71
CA ILE A 244 -17.99 -14.47 3.50
C ILE A 244 -16.77 -15.26 3.07
N TYR A 245 -16.53 -16.41 3.68
CA TYR A 245 -15.44 -17.31 3.33
C TYR A 245 -15.57 -17.82 1.90
N ASP A 246 -16.74 -18.31 1.50
CA ASP A 246 -17.00 -18.81 0.14
C ASP A 246 -16.79 -17.71 -0.91
N ALA A 247 -17.28 -16.49 -0.65
CA ALA A 247 -17.04 -15.33 -1.52
C ALA A 247 -15.55 -14.97 -1.60
N SER A 248 -14.81 -15.04 -0.49
CA SER A 248 -13.37 -14.84 -0.47
C SER A 248 -12.61 -15.85 -1.33
N GLN A 249 -13.01 -17.13 -1.26
CA GLN A 249 -12.38 -18.19 -2.07
C GLN A 249 -12.69 -18.00 -3.56
N ALA A 250 -13.92 -17.66 -3.93
CA ALA A 250 -14.30 -17.38 -5.31
C ALA A 250 -13.51 -16.19 -5.89
N TYR A 251 -13.29 -15.14 -5.10
CA TYR A 251 -12.49 -13.99 -5.50
C TYR A 251 -11.02 -14.36 -5.70
N GLN A 252 -10.40 -15.11 -4.79
CA GLN A 252 -9.02 -15.55 -4.91
C GLN A 252 -8.83 -16.47 -6.12
N ASP A 253 -9.78 -17.38 -6.37
CA ASP A 253 -9.77 -18.23 -7.57
C ASP A 253 -9.88 -17.41 -8.87
N PHE A 254 -10.69 -16.36 -8.88
CA PHE A 254 -10.77 -15.43 -10.00
C PHE A 254 -9.41 -14.73 -10.25
N GLU A 255 -8.78 -14.17 -9.22
CA GLU A 255 -7.49 -13.50 -9.37
C GLU A 255 -6.40 -14.46 -9.93
N GLU A 256 -6.39 -15.70 -9.46
CA GLU A 256 -5.32 -16.65 -9.79
C GLU A 256 -5.55 -17.40 -11.11
N ASN A 257 -6.80 -17.71 -11.45
CA ASN A 257 -7.11 -18.72 -12.47
C ASN A 257 -7.94 -18.18 -13.65
N ASN A 258 -8.37 -16.92 -13.63
CA ASN A 258 -9.17 -16.38 -14.73
C ASN A 258 -8.28 -16.08 -15.96
N LYS A 259 -8.53 -16.82 -17.06
CA LYS A 259 -7.74 -16.70 -18.30
C LYS A 259 -7.94 -15.39 -19.03
N ASP A 260 -9.14 -14.84 -18.99
CA ASP A 260 -9.45 -13.58 -19.67
C ASP A 260 -8.78 -12.41 -18.93
N LEU A 261 -8.72 -12.47 -17.60
CA LEU A 261 -7.93 -11.56 -16.79
C LEU A 261 -6.44 -11.64 -17.14
N ALA A 262 -5.87 -12.85 -17.12
CA ALA A 262 -4.46 -13.07 -17.45
C ALA A 262 -4.11 -12.55 -18.87
N GLN A 263 -4.98 -12.80 -19.86
CA GLN A 263 -4.80 -12.26 -21.21
C GLN A 263 -4.85 -10.72 -21.21
N LYS A 264 -5.77 -10.13 -20.48
CA LYS A 264 -5.92 -8.66 -20.43
C LYS A 264 -4.70 -7.98 -19.79
N LEU A 265 -4.17 -8.53 -18.72
CA LEU A 265 -2.96 -8.03 -18.06
C LEU A 265 -1.73 -8.17 -18.98
N ASP A 266 -1.63 -9.27 -19.70
CA ASP A 266 -0.59 -9.51 -20.71
C ASP A 266 -0.66 -8.48 -21.85
N GLU A 267 -1.84 -8.18 -22.38
CA GLU A 267 -2.06 -7.14 -23.40
C GLU A 267 -1.64 -5.75 -22.91
N LEU A 268 -1.95 -5.40 -21.66
CA LEU A 268 -1.53 -4.13 -21.07
C LEU A 268 0.01 -4.02 -20.98
N SER A 269 0.69 -5.11 -20.62
CA SER A 269 2.14 -5.14 -20.48
C SER A 269 2.90 -5.06 -21.81
N LYS A 270 2.28 -5.48 -22.91
CA LYS A 270 2.88 -5.54 -24.26
C LYS A 270 2.61 -4.32 -25.14
N ASN A 271 2.04 -3.25 -24.60
CA ASN A 271 1.79 -2.07 -25.42
C ASN A 271 3.09 -1.28 -25.71
N THR A 272 3.14 -0.63 -26.88
CA THR A 272 4.33 0.12 -27.32
C THR A 272 4.68 1.31 -26.43
N GLN A 273 3.73 1.84 -25.68
CA GLN A 273 3.97 2.91 -24.72
C GLN A 273 4.72 2.39 -23.49
N ALA A 274 4.43 1.17 -23.04
CA ALA A 274 5.16 0.52 -21.95
C ALA A 274 6.63 0.35 -22.30
N GLU A 275 6.95 -0.10 -23.53
CA GLU A 275 8.33 -0.23 -23.99
C GLU A 275 9.07 1.10 -24.06
N LYS A 276 8.42 2.16 -24.58
CA LYS A 276 9.03 3.51 -24.63
C LYS A 276 9.27 4.06 -23.24
N THR A 277 8.34 3.87 -22.33
CA THR A 277 8.48 4.31 -20.93
C THR A 277 9.57 3.52 -20.22
N ALA A 278 9.67 2.22 -20.45
CA ALA A 278 10.76 1.41 -19.93
C ALA A 278 12.13 1.92 -20.41
N GLN A 279 12.28 2.27 -21.69
CA GLN A 279 13.51 2.88 -22.22
C GLN A 279 13.81 4.23 -21.54
N MET A 280 12.81 5.05 -21.25
CA MET A 280 12.98 6.33 -20.54
C MET A 280 13.53 6.11 -19.12
N VAL A 281 13.08 5.08 -18.41
CA VAL A 281 13.56 4.73 -17.07
C VAL A 281 14.94 4.11 -17.10
N LEU A 282 15.19 3.17 -18.02
CA LEU A 282 16.38 2.34 -17.99
C LEU A 282 17.61 2.98 -18.65
N SER A 283 17.43 3.82 -19.69
CA SER A 283 18.55 4.41 -20.43
C SER A 283 19.46 5.32 -19.57
N PRO A 284 18.98 6.06 -18.57
CA PRO A 284 19.84 6.77 -17.63
C PRO A 284 20.66 5.85 -16.71
N ILE A 285 20.29 4.59 -16.57
CA ILE A 285 20.86 3.64 -15.60
C ILE A 285 21.76 2.61 -16.30
N PHE A 286 21.34 2.08 -17.45
CA PHE A 286 22.00 0.99 -18.15
C PHE A 286 22.34 1.40 -19.60
N LYS A 287 23.44 0.86 -20.13
CA LYS A 287 23.79 1.04 -21.55
C LYS A 287 22.78 0.33 -22.47
N ALA A 288 22.52 0.91 -23.62
CA ALA A 288 21.49 0.47 -24.55
C ALA A 288 21.62 -1.01 -24.96
N ASP A 289 22.84 -1.51 -25.17
CA ASP A 289 23.05 -2.90 -25.59
C ASP A 289 22.74 -3.92 -24.46
N PHE A 290 22.85 -3.52 -23.21
CA PHE A 290 22.41 -4.34 -22.08
C PHE A 290 20.88 -4.36 -21.98
N ILE A 291 20.23 -3.20 -22.14
CA ILE A 291 18.76 -3.12 -22.10
C ILE A 291 18.13 -4.01 -23.19
N LYS A 292 18.70 -4.07 -24.39
CA LYS A 292 18.22 -4.94 -25.48
C LYS A 292 18.31 -6.43 -25.18
N LYS A 293 19.16 -6.84 -24.26
CA LYS A 293 19.30 -8.25 -23.85
C LYS A 293 18.21 -8.68 -22.87
N LEU A 294 17.56 -7.76 -22.16
CA LEU A 294 16.56 -8.11 -21.15
C LEU A 294 15.42 -8.94 -21.76
N GLY A 295 15.15 -10.08 -21.15
CA GLY A 295 14.18 -11.05 -21.64
C GLY A 295 14.70 -12.05 -22.67
N THR A 296 15.95 -11.92 -23.13
CA THR A 296 16.59 -12.95 -23.94
C THR A 296 17.18 -14.06 -23.06
N THR A 297 17.58 -15.19 -23.68
CA THR A 297 18.17 -16.31 -22.96
C THR A 297 19.36 -15.87 -22.10
N GLY A 298 19.30 -16.14 -20.80
CA GLY A 298 20.33 -15.77 -19.83
C GLY A 298 20.20 -14.34 -19.25
N TYR A 299 19.24 -13.56 -19.71
CA TYR A 299 18.98 -12.18 -19.23
C TYR A 299 17.60 -12.04 -18.60
N SER A 300 17.30 -12.97 -17.71
CA SER A 300 16.13 -12.94 -16.84
C SER A 300 16.60 -13.02 -15.39
N PHE A 301 16.09 -12.15 -14.52
CA PHE A 301 16.63 -11.95 -13.17
C PHE A 301 15.52 -12.10 -12.13
N SER A 302 15.55 -13.21 -11.42
CA SER A 302 14.59 -13.43 -10.33
C SER A 302 15.16 -12.97 -8.98
N ASN A 303 14.27 -12.87 -7.99
CA ASN A 303 14.64 -12.61 -6.60
C ASN A 303 15.16 -13.87 -5.89
N THR A 304 16.11 -14.57 -6.51
CA THR A 304 16.83 -15.70 -5.91
C THR A 304 18.03 -15.22 -5.10
N GLY A 305 18.38 -15.98 -4.05
CA GLY A 305 19.48 -15.64 -3.16
C GLY A 305 19.02 -15.08 -1.82
N SER A 306 19.92 -14.48 -1.11
CA SER A 306 19.66 -13.91 0.22
C SER A 306 20.42 -12.61 0.42
N PHE A 307 19.93 -11.81 1.36
CA PHE A 307 20.60 -10.61 1.83
C PHE A 307 20.71 -10.65 3.35
N THR A 308 21.90 -10.36 3.89
CA THR A 308 22.20 -10.44 5.31
C THR A 308 22.56 -9.05 5.85
N VAL A 309 21.99 -8.71 6.99
CA VAL A 309 22.22 -7.43 7.67
C VAL A 309 22.62 -7.69 9.12
N THR A 310 23.57 -6.91 9.61
CA THR A 310 23.90 -6.88 11.04
C THR A 310 23.17 -5.69 11.67
N PRO A 311 22.18 -5.92 12.56
CA PRO A 311 21.51 -4.84 13.28
C PRO A 311 22.46 -4.18 14.28
N PRO A 312 22.12 -2.97 14.80
CA PRO A 312 22.94 -2.29 15.83
C PRO A 312 23.15 -3.11 17.11
N LYS A 313 22.21 -3.98 17.43
CA LYS A 313 22.27 -4.94 18.55
C LYS A 313 21.66 -6.27 18.09
N GLY A 314 22.21 -7.38 18.58
CA GLY A 314 21.72 -8.73 18.25
C GLY A 314 22.49 -9.43 17.14
N GLU A 315 21.94 -10.54 16.69
CA GLU A 315 22.55 -11.41 15.70
C GLU A 315 22.27 -10.92 14.27
N GLN A 316 22.99 -11.47 13.30
CA GLN A 316 22.75 -11.22 11.88
C GLN A 316 21.36 -11.72 11.47
N ILE A 317 20.68 -10.90 10.66
CA ILE A 317 19.39 -11.23 10.09
C ILE A 317 19.59 -11.52 8.60
N THR A 318 19.15 -12.68 8.14
CA THR A 318 19.24 -13.09 6.75
C THR A 318 17.85 -13.31 6.18
N GLU A 319 17.50 -12.51 5.17
CA GLU A 319 16.29 -12.68 4.38
C GLU A 319 16.60 -13.45 3.09
N LYS A 320 15.66 -14.32 2.69
CA LYS A 320 15.78 -15.13 1.47
C LYS A 320 14.71 -14.74 0.46
N GLY A 321 15.14 -14.48 -0.75
CA GLY A 321 14.24 -14.33 -1.89
C GLY A 321 13.58 -15.66 -2.27
N LYS A 322 12.31 -15.60 -2.66
CA LYS A 322 11.51 -16.79 -2.99
C LYS A 322 11.65 -17.26 -4.44
N GLY A 323 12.35 -16.52 -5.30
CA GLY A 323 12.53 -16.85 -6.72
C GLY A 323 11.27 -16.66 -7.60
N LYS A 324 10.19 -16.13 -7.04
CA LYS A 324 8.88 -16.00 -7.73
C LYS A 324 8.72 -14.69 -8.52
N ASN A 325 9.49 -13.67 -8.19
CA ASN A 325 9.43 -12.37 -8.88
C ASN A 325 10.61 -12.27 -9.85
N THR A 326 10.31 -12.16 -11.13
CA THR A 326 11.31 -12.24 -12.20
C THR A 326 11.19 -11.05 -13.14
N ILE A 327 12.33 -10.42 -13.42
CA ILE A 327 12.50 -9.45 -14.50
C ILE A 327 12.75 -10.26 -15.79
N ALA A 328 11.74 -10.36 -16.65
CA ALA A 328 11.78 -11.07 -17.91
C ALA A 328 11.75 -10.14 -19.14
N SER A 329 11.72 -8.82 -18.93
CA SER A 329 11.71 -7.80 -19.98
C SER A 329 12.24 -6.46 -19.45
N ALA A 330 12.46 -5.51 -20.36
CA ALA A 330 12.77 -4.13 -20.01
C ALA A 330 11.58 -3.46 -19.27
N VAL A 331 10.35 -3.83 -19.64
CA VAL A 331 9.14 -3.31 -18.99
C VAL A 331 9.09 -3.73 -17.52
N ASP A 332 9.39 -5.00 -17.22
CA ASP A 332 9.44 -5.50 -15.84
C ASP A 332 10.53 -4.81 -15.03
N ALA A 333 11.71 -4.60 -15.62
CA ALA A 333 12.81 -3.92 -14.93
C ALA A 333 12.41 -2.48 -14.52
N ALA A 334 11.78 -1.75 -15.41
CA ALA A 334 11.31 -0.39 -15.15
C ALA A 334 10.14 -0.38 -14.15
N ALA A 335 9.21 -1.34 -14.24
CA ALA A 335 8.14 -1.51 -13.28
C ALA A 335 8.68 -1.81 -11.86
N TYR A 336 9.74 -2.61 -11.74
CA TYR A 336 10.36 -2.87 -10.43
C TYR A 336 11.07 -1.64 -9.86
N ILE A 337 11.67 -0.80 -10.71
CA ILE A 337 12.19 0.50 -10.28
C ILE A 337 11.05 1.40 -9.80
N TYR A 338 9.90 1.40 -10.48
CA TYR A 338 8.72 2.13 -10.05
C TYR A 338 8.21 1.64 -8.68
N GLU A 339 8.23 0.33 -8.41
CA GLU A 339 7.87 -0.22 -7.11
C GLU A 339 8.75 0.33 -5.98
N LEU A 340 10.08 0.42 -6.19
CA LEU A 340 11.00 1.01 -5.21
C LEU A 340 10.81 2.51 -5.07
N TYR A 341 10.61 3.22 -6.18
CA TYR A 341 10.31 4.65 -6.19
C TYR A 341 9.05 4.95 -5.38
N SER A 342 7.96 4.25 -5.66
CA SER A 342 6.67 4.51 -5.02
C SER A 342 6.68 4.20 -3.52
N ILE A 343 7.35 3.12 -3.10
CA ILE A 343 7.45 2.76 -1.67
C ILE A 343 8.38 3.70 -0.90
N SER A 344 9.42 4.23 -1.53
CA SER A 344 10.40 5.10 -0.90
C SER A 344 9.79 6.40 -0.36
N GLY A 345 8.67 6.84 -0.94
CA GLY A 345 7.92 8.01 -0.47
C GLY A 345 7.50 7.94 0.99
N GLY A 346 7.15 6.73 1.45
CA GLY A 346 6.78 6.45 2.83
C GLY A 346 7.93 6.00 3.74
N MET A 347 9.17 5.87 3.22
CA MET A 347 10.33 5.32 3.93
C MET A 347 11.45 6.34 4.16
N LYS A 348 11.13 7.62 4.29
CA LYS A 348 12.13 8.70 4.36
C LYS A 348 13.10 8.57 5.54
N ASP A 349 12.57 8.17 6.69
CA ASP A 349 13.36 8.02 7.92
C ASP A 349 14.28 6.80 7.86
N GLU A 350 13.82 5.71 7.28
CA GLU A 350 14.55 4.46 7.13
C GLU A 350 15.64 4.57 6.08
N LEU A 351 15.38 5.29 4.98
CA LEU A 351 16.31 5.49 3.87
C LEU A 351 17.33 6.62 4.11
N LYS A 352 17.15 7.45 5.15
CA LYS A 352 18.13 8.45 5.61
C LYS A 352 18.69 9.35 4.50
N GLY A 353 17.78 9.85 3.65
CA GLY A 353 18.12 10.78 2.56
C GLY A 353 18.44 10.11 1.23
N ILE A 354 18.44 8.79 1.12
CA ILE A 354 18.48 8.11 -0.16
C ILE A 354 17.15 8.39 -0.88
N ASN A 355 17.26 8.90 -2.10
CA ASN A 355 16.11 9.30 -2.88
C ASN A 355 16.06 8.51 -4.20
N PHE A 356 14.99 7.74 -4.37
CA PHE A 356 14.71 6.98 -5.58
C PHE A 356 14.08 7.81 -6.70
N ASP A 357 13.70 9.07 -6.46
CA ASP A 357 13.18 9.98 -7.50
C ASP A 357 14.18 10.13 -8.68
N LYS A 358 15.49 10.04 -8.39
CA LYS A 358 16.54 10.15 -9.42
C LYS A 358 16.51 9.03 -10.47
N TYR A 359 15.88 7.89 -10.16
CA TYR A 359 15.75 6.74 -11.06
C TYR A 359 14.42 6.71 -11.82
N MET A 360 13.48 7.58 -11.45
CA MET A 360 12.12 7.55 -12.01
C MET A 360 11.71 8.94 -12.53
N PRO A 361 11.84 9.21 -13.84
CA PRO A 361 11.30 10.42 -14.44
C PRO A 361 9.81 10.56 -14.16
N LEU A 362 9.34 11.78 -13.88
CA LEU A 362 7.95 12.02 -13.47
C LEU A 362 6.91 11.56 -14.49
N GLU A 363 7.22 11.70 -15.79
CA GLU A 363 6.36 11.20 -16.87
C GLU A 363 6.25 9.67 -16.83
N ALA A 364 7.35 8.97 -16.56
CA ALA A 364 7.35 7.52 -16.40
C ALA A 364 6.61 7.10 -15.13
N ALA A 365 6.78 7.83 -14.02
CA ALA A 365 6.03 7.59 -12.80
C ALA A 365 4.52 7.70 -13.01
N LYS A 366 4.07 8.73 -13.76
CA LYS A 366 2.67 8.88 -14.14
C LYS A 366 2.17 7.69 -14.96
N PHE A 367 2.93 7.27 -15.98
CA PHE A 367 2.57 6.12 -16.80
C PHE A 367 2.42 4.84 -15.96
N TYR A 368 3.40 4.53 -15.10
CA TYR A 368 3.33 3.32 -14.27
C TYR A 368 2.23 3.38 -13.22
N ALA A 369 1.90 4.57 -12.72
CA ALA A 369 0.74 4.75 -11.86
C ALA A 369 -0.57 4.41 -12.60
N GLU A 370 -0.78 4.98 -13.77
CA GLU A 370 -1.97 4.71 -14.61
C GLU A 370 -2.02 3.24 -15.07
N PHE A 371 -0.86 2.65 -15.39
CA PHE A 371 -0.75 1.25 -15.77
C PHE A 371 -1.14 0.31 -14.61
N ASN A 372 -0.63 0.56 -13.40
CA ASN A 372 -0.99 -0.23 -12.22
C ASN A 372 -2.45 -0.01 -11.82
N ASP A 373 -2.98 1.22 -11.95
CA ASP A 373 -4.41 1.48 -11.71
C ASP A 373 -5.29 0.69 -12.69
N ALA A 374 -4.88 0.55 -13.95
CA ALA A 374 -5.59 -0.28 -14.91
C ALA A 374 -5.52 -1.78 -14.55
N ASN A 375 -4.34 -2.26 -14.14
CA ASN A 375 -4.20 -3.63 -13.66
C ASN A 375 -5.08 -3.89 -12.43
N ASP A 376 -5.00 -3.02 -11.41
CA ASP A 376 -5.83 -3.13 -10.21
C ASP A 376 -7.34 -3.07 -10.53
N PHE A 377 -7.74 -2.29 -11.53
CA PHE A 377 -9.14 -2.22 -11.97
C PHE A 377 -9.62 -3.55 -12.56
N TYR A 378 -8.81 -4.20 -13.39
CA TYR A 378 -9.18 -5.50 -13.99
C TYR A 378 -9.09 -6.64 -12.99
N GLU A 379 -8.08 -6.66 -12.11
CA GLU A 379 -7.94 -7.67 -11.07
C GLU A 379 -9.02 -7.57 -10.00
N LYS A 380 -9.26 -6.36 -9.50
CA LYS A 380 -10.09 -6.12 -8.31
C LYS A 380 -11.50 -5.65 -8.64
N GLY A 381 -11.75 -5.21 -9.89
CA GLY A 381 -13.06 -4.74 -10.32
C GLY A 381 -14.18 -5.75 -10.06
N PRO A 382 -14.03 -7.04 -10.39
CA PRO A 382 -15.02 -8.05 -10.06
C PRO A 382 -15.27 -8.23 -8.57
N SER A 383 -14.27 -7.99 -7.71
CA SER A 383 -14.45 -8.05 -6.26
C SER A 383 -15.43 -7.02 -5.71
N PHE A 384 -15.68 -5.92 -6.44
CA PHE A 384 -16.70 -4.95 -6.04
C PHE A 384 -18.11 -5.51 -6.10
N THR A 385 -18.40 -6.43 -7.02
CA THR A 385 -19.71 -7.09 -7.08
C THR A 385 -19.86 -8.07 -5.91
N GLU A 386 -18.83 -8.84 -5.62
CA GLU A 386 -18.82 -9.77 -4.51
C GLU A 386 -18.63 -9.07 -3.16
N SER A 387 -17.83 -8.00 -3.10
CA SER A 387 -17.71 -7.18 -1.89
C SER A 387 -19.01 -6.46 -1.52
N ASN A 388 -19.88 -6.14 -2.48
CA ASN A 388 -21.23 -5.65 -2.17
C ASN A 388 -22.06 -6.70 -1.41
N GLN A 389 -21.94 -7.96 -1.79
CA GLN A 389 -22.62 -9.05 -1.04
C GLN A 389 -21.99 -9.21 0.35
N VAL A 390 -20.65 -9.26 0.44
CA VAL A 390 -19.92 -9.34 1.70
C VAL A 390 -20.21 -8.13 2.59
N THR A 391 -20.19 -6.93 2.04
CA THR A 391 -20.48 -5.70 2.77
C THR A 391 -21.91 -5.65 3.26
N SER A 392 -22.86 -6.13 2.45
CA SER A 392 -24.27 -6.25 2.84
C SER A 392 -24.48 -7.24 3.98
N GLU A 393 -23.81 -8.39 3.95
CA GLU A 393 -23.86 -9.39 5.01
C GLU A 393 -23.23 -8.86 6.32
N ILE A 394 -22.11 -8.15 6.22
CA ILE A 394 -21.47 -7.46 7.36
C ILE A 394 -22.44 -6.42 7.96
N ALA A 395 -23.05 -5.57 7.13
CA ALA A 395 -23.99 -4.56 7.58
C ALA A 395 -25.24 -5.15 8.24
N GLN A 396 -25.68 -6.34 7.81
CA GLN A 396 -26.78 -7.07 8.46
C GLN A 396 -26.36 -7.67 9.80
N GLY A 397 -25.10 -8.11 9.93
CA GLY A 397 -24.55 -8.63 11.19
C GLY A 397 -24.25 -7.55 12.24
N LEU A 398 -24.25 -6.27 11.86
CA LEU A 398 -24.08 -5.13 12.77
C LEU A 398 -25.40 -4.61 13.37
N LYS A 399 -26.55 -5.08 12.89
CA LYS A 399 -27.88 -4.79 13.45
C LYS A 399 -28.22 -5.74 14.57
#